data_4db261c55c07a926c622d33ff4604a20
#
_entry.id   4db261c55c07a926c622d33ff4604a20
#
_cell.length_a   1.000
_cell.length_b   1.000
_cell.length_c   1.000
_cell.angle_alpha   90.00
_cell.angle_beta   90.00
_cell.angle_gamma   90.00
#
_symmetry.space_group_name_H-M   'P 1'
#
loop_
_entity.id
_entity.type
_entity.pdbx_description
1 polymer ?
#
loop_
_entity_poly.entity_id
_entity_poly.type
_entity_poly.pdbx_seq_one_letter_code
_entity_poly.pdbx_strand_id
1 'polypeptide(L)'
;MFAGNAPPRNAFGLSMARTWSAELELKGAGGEAVDLLRTITSHGVADLPPNDIDPDTVTLTTTLALPRGAATVRVSAGRRGFVRIEGAGRKAGVLEAVRHMLRLDADLSAFYAVATADPELTWAAAGAGRLLRSPTVFEDVVKTICTTNCAWSATVRMTTALVDHLGPQAPDGRRAFPTPAAMAEADETFYRDVVRAGYRGAYLRSLAEDVDEGRLDLEGLDDRELSDDEVAERLLALPGCGPYATAHMMMLLGRYSRLVLDSWTRPTYARLRGRKAADRTIERRFRGYRDYAGLAFWLYLTRDWVES
;
A
#
# COMPACT_ATOMS: atom_id res chain seq x y z
N MET A 1 8.37 -22.24 5.70
CA MET A 1 7.53 -23.28 6.33
C MET A 1 6.90 -22.65 7.57
N PHE A 2 5.74 -21.98 7.41
CA PHE A 2 4.92 -21.46 8.51
C PHE A 2 3.47 -21.83 8.18
N ALA A 3 3.10 -23.05 8.53
CA ALA A 3 1.71 -23.46 8.58
C ALA A 3 1.21 -23.19 10.00
N GLY A 4 0.55 -22.07 10.20
CA GLY A 4 -0.28 -21.79 11.37
C GLY A 4 -1.74 -21.89 10.95
N ASN A 5 -2.40 -23.00 11.29
CA ASN A 5 -3.83 -23.22 11.09
C ASN A 5 -4.63 -22.11 11.79
N ALA A 6 -5.12 -21.13 11.04
CA ALA A 6 -6.24 -20.31 11.44
C ALA A 6 -7.55 -21.08 11.11
N PRO A 7 -8.56 -21.06 11.99
CA PRO A 7 -9.84 -21.69 11.69
C PRO A 7 -10.51 -21.02 10.49
N PRO A 8 -11.33 -21.75 9.70
CA PRO A 8 -12.02 -21.19 8.55
C PRO A 8 -12.94 -20.05 9.00
N ARG A 9 -12.66 -18.85 8.55
CA ARG A 9 -13.54 -17.69 8.76
C ARG A 9 -14.73 -17.82 7.81
N ASN A 10 -15.79 -18.40 8.34
CA ASN A 10 -17.05 -18.55 7.63
C ASN A 10 -17.75 -17.22 7.38
N ALA A 11 -18.26 -17.13 6.16
CA ALA A 11 -19.46 -16.47 5.68
C ALA A 11 -19.74 -15.04 6.16
N PHE A 12 -19.81 -14.13 5.19
CA PHE A 12 -20.46 -12.84 5.26
C PHE A 12 -21.79 -12.94 6.04
N GLY A 13 -21.78 -12.61 7.32
CA GLY A 13 -22.96 -12.31 8.10
C GLY A 13 -23.47 -10.93 7.67
N LEU A 14 -24.09 -10.86 6.48
CA LEU A 14 -24.67 -9.65 5.97
C LEU A 14 -25.92 -9.31 6.80
N SER A 15 -25.78 -8.34 7.70
CA SER A 15 -26.88 -7.51 8.17
C SER A 15 -27.71 -7.05 6.95
N MET A 16 -29.01 -6.83 7.12
CA MET A 16 -30.03 -6.48 6.11
C MET A 16 -29.73 -5.34 5.13
N ALA A 17 -28.45 -4.95 4.94
CA ALA A 17 -28.02 -3.95 3.97
C ALA A 17 -28.05 -4.56 2.54
N ARG A 18 -28.65 -3.81 1.61
CA ARG A 18 -28.73 -4.19 0.19
C ARG A 18 -27.31 -4.39 -0.37
N THR A 19 -26.99 -5.62 -0.79
CA THR A 19 -25.72 -5.94 -1.47
C THR A 19 -25.73 -5.38 -2.90
N TRP A 20 -24.54 -5.04 -3.40
CA TRP A 20 -24.33 -4.62 -4.75
C TRP A 20 -23.04 -5.20 -5.32
N SER A 21 -22.96 -5.29 -6.64
CA SER A 21 -21.77 -5.64 -7.39
C SER A 21 -21.53 -4.59 -8.48
N ALA A 22 -20.26 -4.41 -8.83
CA ALA A 22 -19.81 -3.57 -9.93
C ALA A 22 -18.57 -4.15 -10.57
N GLU A 23 -18.22 -3.68 -11.76
CA GLU A 23 -16.97 -4.00 -12.42
C GLU A 23 -16.21 -2.72 -12.76
N LEU A 24 -14.88 -2.77 -12.65
CA LEU A 24 -13.96 -1.77 -13.21
C LEU A 24 -13.07 -2.45 -14.24
N GLU A 25 -12.78 -1.75 -15.32
CA GLU A 25 -11.83 -2.21 -16.31
C GLU A 25 -10.41 -2.21 -15.71
N LEU A 26 -9.69 -3.32 -15.84
CA LEU A 26 -8.30 -3.48 -15.41
C LEU A 26 -7.38 -2.94 -16.50
N LYS A 27 -7.41 -1.62 -16.66
CA LYS A 27 -6.53 -0.86 -17.53
C LYS A 27 -5.97 0.34 -16.79
N GLY A 28 -4.70 0.63 -17.05
CA GLY A 28 -4.08 1.87 -16.65
C GLY A 28 -4.50 3.05 -17.52
N ALA A 29 -4.12 4.26 -17.14
CA ALA A 29 -4.49 5.48 -17.86
C ALA A 29 -3.91 5.53 -19.29
N GLY A 30 -2.79 4.88 -19.56
CA GLY A 30 -2.22 4.71 -20.90
C GLY A 30 -2.85 3.57 -21.73
N GLY A 31 -3.87 2.88 -21.19
CA GLY A 31 -4.53 1.75 -21.86
C GLY A 31 -3.84 0.39 -21.66
N GLU A 32 -2.76 0.36 -20.88
CA GLU A 32 -1.99 -0.85 -20.59
C GLU A 32 -2.74 -1.80 -19.65
N ALA A 33 -2.49 -3.10 -19.80
CA ALA A 33 -3.07 -4.13 -18.94
C ALA A 33 -2.60 -4.00 -17.48
N VAL A 34 -3.43 -4.47 -16.55
CA VAL A 34 -3.12 -4.53 -15.11
C VAL A 34 -3.25 -5.97 -14.62
N ASP A 35 -2.19 -6.46 -14.00
CA ASP A 35 -2.19 -7.75 -13.31
C ASP A 35 -2.72 -7.55 -11.88
N LEU A 36 -3.92 -8.06 -11.63
CA LEU A 36 -4.57 -7.90 -10.32
C LEU A 36 -3.79 -8.57 -9.20
N LEU A 37 -3.34 -9.82 -9.40
CA LEU A 37 -2.62 -10.56 -8.37
C LEU A 37 -1.32 -9.85 -7.99
N ARG A 38 -0.52 -9.50 -8.99
CA ARG A 38 0.74 -8.76 -8.75
C ARG A 38 0.51 -7.36 -8.16
N THR A 39 -0.66 -6.75 -8.40
CA THR A 39 -1.02 -5.46 -7.79
C THR A 39 -1.36 -5.62 -6.31
N ILE A 40 -2.25 -6.55 -5.95
CA ILE A 40 -2.68 -6.71 -4.56
C ILE A 40 -1.59 -7.31 -3.67
N THR A 41 -0.65 -8.07 -4.23
CA THR A 41 0.50 -8.66 -3.51
C THR A 41 1.80 -7.88 -3.74
N SER A 42 1.73 -6.64 -4.19
CA SER A 42 2.89 -5.88 -4.69
C SER A 42 3.95 -5.55 -3.64
N HIS A 43 3.59 -5.48 -2.37
CA HIS A 43 4.51 -5.23 -1.24
C HIS A 43 3.88 -5.65 0.09
N GLY A 44 4.73 -5.86 1.14
CA GLY A 44 4.25 -6.36 2.42
C GLY A 44 3.26 -5.44 3.15
N VAL A 45 3.38 -4.12 2.99
CA VAL A 45 2.46 -3.15 3.64
C VAL A 45 1.04 -3.25 3.07
N ALA A 46 0.87 -3.75 1.84
CA ALA A 46 -0.43 -3.98 1.22
C ALA A 46 -1.33 -4.93 2.04
N ASP A 47 -0.73 -5.91 2.74
CA ASP A 47 -1.46 -6.91 3.53
C ASP A 47 -1.72 -6.48 5.00
N LEU A 48 -1.37 -5.25 5.35
CA LEU A 48 -1.67 -4.74 6.70
C LEU A 48 -3.15 -4.36 6.84
N PRO A 49 -3.75 -4.60 8.02
CA PRO A 49 -5.14 -4.19 8.26
C PRO A 49 -5.40 -2.73 7.86
N PRO A 50 -6.60 -2.44 7.32
CA PRO A 50 -7.79 -3.27 7.24
C PRO A 50 -7.86 -4.23 6.06
N ASN A 51 -6.77 -4.39 5.30
CA ASN A 51 -6.69 -5.30 4.16
C ASN A 51 -6.56 -6.76 4.62
N ASP A 52 -7.12 -7.67 3.81
CA ASP A 52 -7.08 -9.12 3.95
C ASP A 52 -6.95 -9.67 2.53
N ILE A 53 -5.73 -10.11 2.17
CA ILE A 53 -5.39 -10.55 0.81
C ILE A 53 -5.31 -12.08 0.77
N ASP A 54 -6.07 -12.67 -0.13
CA ASP A 54 -6.00 -14.08 -0.46
C ASP A 54 -5.41 -14.23 -1.88
N PRO A 55 -4.12 -14.58 -1.99
CA PRO A 55 -3.46 -14.73 -3.28
C PRO A 55 -3.98 -15.94 -4.08
N ASP A 56 -4.47 -16.98 -3.41
CA ASP A 56 -4.94 -18.22 -4.07
C ASP A 56 -6.25 -17.95 -4.85
N THR A 57 -7.13 -17.13 -4.29
CA THR A 57 -8.38 -16.71 -4.94
C THR A 57 -8.28 -15.35 -5.64
N VAL A 58 -7.11 -14.72 -5.64
CA VAL A 58 -6.87 -13.37 -6.19
C VAL A 58 -7.90 -12.38 -5.66
N THR A 59 -8.00 -12.31 -4.33
CA THR A 59 -9.02 -11.50 -3.65
C THR A 59 -8.38 -10.55 -2.64
N LEU A 60 -8.82 -9.31 -2.68
CA LEU A 60 -8.60 -8.31 -1.63
C LEU A 60 -9.93 -8.02 -0.95
N THR A 61 -10.03 -8.25 0.35
CA THR A 61 -11.13 -7.75 1.17
C THR A 61 -10.59 -6.59 2.01
N THR A 62 -11.25 -5.45 1.96
CA THR A 62 -10.84 -4.27 2.73
C THR A 62 -12.05 -3.53 3.27
N THR A 63 -11.85 -2.75 4.33
CA THR A 63 -12.89 -1.87 4.88
C THR A 63 -12.45 -0.42 4.69
N LEU A 64 -13.25 0.34 3.99
CA LEU A 64 -13.00 1.74 3.63
C LEU A 64 -13.69 2.67 4.61
N ALA A 65 -12.97 3.65 5.14
CA ALA A 65 -13.58 4.81 5.79
C ALA A 65 -14.27 5.68 4.73
N LEU A 66 -15.52 6.02 4.95
CA LEU A 66 -16.31 6.87 4.06
C LEU A 66 -16.74 8.12 4.82
N PRO A 67 -17.11 9.22 4.14
CA PRO A 67 -17.58 10.45 4.81
C PRO A 67 -18.74 10.23 5.79
N ARG A 68 -19.45 9.11 5.68
CA ARG A 68 -20.52 8.70 6.63
C ARG A 68 -20.37 7.22 6.93
N GLY A 69 -19.53 6.87 7.92
CA GLY A 69 -19.30 5.49 8.38
C GLY A 69 -18.21 4.74 7.63
N ALA A 70 -18.37 3.44 7.49
CA ALA A 70 -17.43 2.57 6.81
C ALA A 70 -18.15 1.52 5.94
N ALA A 71 -17.46 0.99 4.93
CA ALA A 71 -17.97 -0.08 4.08
C ALA A 71 -16.89 -1.12 3.81
N THR A 72 -17.23 -2.39 4.05
CA THR A 72 -16.38 -3.50 3.62
C THR A 72 -16.67 -3.84 2.16
N VAL A 73 -15.61 -4.02 1.41
CA VAL A 73 -15.66 -4.38 -0.01
C VAL A 73 -14.75 -5.56 -0.29
N ARG A 74 -15.16 -6.39 -1.23
CA ARG A 74 -14.38 -7.48 -1.79
C ARG A 74 -14.05 -7.16 -3.24
N VAL A 75 -12.77 -7.19 -3.56
CA VAL A 75 -12.22 -6.96 -4.90
C VAL A 75 -11.66 -8.29 -5.39
N SER A 76 -12.13 -8.79 -6.52
CA SER A 76 -11.72 -10.10 -7.06
C SER A 76 -11.67 -10.07 -8.59
N ALA A 77 -11.11 -11.12 -9.20
CA ALA A 77 -11.14 -11.26 -10.64
C ALA A 77 -12.62 -11.26 -11.15
N GLY A 78 -12.89 -10.43 -12.12
CA GLY A 78 -14.16 -10.35 -12.83
C GLY A 78 -14.11 -11.08 -14.17
N ARG A 79 -14.91 -10.63 -15.15
CA ARG A 79 -14.74 -11.08 -16.54
C ARG A 79 -13.38 -10.64 -17.06
N ARG A 80 -12.91 -11.27 -18.15
CA ARG A 80 -11.58 -10.98 -18.72
C ARG A 80 -11.35 -9.47 -18.92
N GLY A 81 -10.29 -8.94 -18.31
CA GLY A 81 -9.94 -7.52 -18.35
C GLY A 81 -10.72 -6.64 -17.37
N PHE A 82 -11.45 -7.23 -16.42
CA PHE A 82 -12.20 -6.49 -15.41
C PHE A 82 -11.93 -7.06 -14.00
N VAL A 83 -12.05 -6.19 -13.03
CA VAL A 83 -12.14 -6.53 -11.62
C VAL A 83 -13.59 -6.42 -11.16
N ARG A 84 -14.04 -7.39 -10.37
CA ARG A 84 -15.35 -7.36 -9.69
C ARG A 84 -15.20 -6.77 -8.30
N ILE A 85 -16.10 -5.87 -7.96
CA ILE A 85 -16.18 -5.23 -6.65
C ILE A 85 -17.55 -5.54 -6.07
N GLU A 86 -17.58 -6.14 -4.90
CA GLU A 86 -18.77 -6.51 -4.17
C GLU A 86 -18.79 -5.80 -2.83
N GLY A 87 -19.94 -5.32 -2.40
CA GLY A 87 -20.10 -4.66 -1.11
C GLY A 87 -21.54 -4.61 -0.66
N ALA A 88 -21.75 -4.08 0.54
CA ALA A 88 -23.08 -3.85 1.10
C ALA A 88 -23.28 -2.39 1.45
N GLY A 89 -24.53 -1.90 1.33
CA GLY A 89 -24.88 -0.52 1.68
C GLY A 89 -24.49 0.50 0.60
N ARG A 90 -23.78 1.56 1.00
CA ARG A 90 -23.47 2.70 0.13
C ARG A 90 -22.35 2.37 -0.87
N LYS A 91 -22.63 2.57 -2.16
CA LYS A 91 -21.67 2.37 -3.26
C LYS A 91 -20.88 3.64 -3.62
N ALA A 92 -21.42 4.81 -3.31
CA ALA A 92 -20.81 6.09 -3.67
C ALA A 92 -19.43 6.26 -3.00
N GLY A 93 -18.41 6.62 -3.79
CA GLY A 93 -17.02 6.77 -3.37
C GLY A 93 -16.22 5.46 -3.34
N VAL A 94 -16.87 4.29 -3.22
CA VAL A 94 -16.17 3.00 -3.15
C VAL A 94 -15.42 2.69 -4.45
N LEU A 95 -16.06 2.88 -5.60
CA LEU A 95 -15.42 2.56 -6.89
C LEU A 95 -14.23 3.46 -7.18
N GLU A 96 -14.32 4.72 -6.77
CA GLU A 96 -13.21 5.67 -6.89
C GLU A 96 -12.06 5.28 -5.97
N ALA A 97 -12.36 4.94 -4.70
CA ALA A 97 -11.34 4.45 -3.76
C ALA A 97 -10.65 3.18 -4.29
N VAL A 98 -11.40 2.19 -4.81
CA VAL A 98 -10.80 0.98 -5.38
C VAL A 98 -9.98 1.30 -6.63
N ARG A 99 -10.42 2.20 -7.50
CA ARG A 99 -9.65 2.67 -8.66
C ARG A 99 -8.33 3.29 -8.21
N HIS A 100 -8.38 4.15 -7.19
CA HIS A 100 -7.21 4.76 -6.57
C HIS A 100 -6.28 3.70 -5.96
N MET A 101 -6.81 2.79 -5.13
CA MET A 101 -6.01 1.74 -4.48
C MET A 101 -5.29 0.84 -5.49
N LEU A 102 -5.97 0.42 -6.56
CA LEU A 102 -5.39 -0.38 -7.64
C LEU A 102 -4.54 0.44 -8.61
N ARG A 103 -4.41 1.75 -8.40
CA ARG A 103 -3.61 2.66 -9.23
C ARG A 103 -4.00 2.61 -10.72
N LEU A 104 -5.30 2.50 -11.02
CA LEU A 104 -5.79 2.47 -12.41
C LEU A 104 -5.76 3.85 -13.08
N ASP A 105 -5.51 4.89 -12.31
CA ASP A 105 -5.29 6.29 -12.71
C ASP A 105 -3.86 6.59 -13.19
N ALA A 106 -2.91 5.67 -13.02
CA ALA A 106 -1.53 5.84 -13.45
C ALA A 106 -1.27 5.24 -14.84
N ASP A 107 -0.42 5.92 -15.61
CA ASP A 107 0.13 5.43 -16.88
C ASP A 107 1.53 4.85 -16.67
N LEU A 108 1.70 3.55 -16.91
CA LEU A 108 2.98 2.84 -16.86
C LEU A 108 3.48 2.43 -18.25
N SER A 109 2.89 2.92 -19.33
CA SER A 109 3.29 2.56 -20.71
C SER A 109 4.75 2.88 -21.01
N ALA A 110 5.24 4.04 -20.52
CA ALA A 110 6.63 4.42 -20.65
C ALA A 110 7.59 3.49 -19.87
N PHE A 111 7.16 3.02 -18.68
CA PHE A 111 7.92 2.02 -17.95
C PHE A 111 7.99 0.70 -18.70
N TYR A 112 6.88 0.21 -19.26
CA TYR A 112 6.86 -1.03 -20.00
C TYR A 112 7.71 -0.98 -21.28
N ALA A 113 7.76 0.16 -21.95
CA ALA A 113 8.65 0.35 -23.09
C ALA A 113 10.13 0.14 -22.73
N VAL A 114 10.56 0.61 -21.54
CA VAL A 114 11.94 0.41 -21.06
C VAL A 114 12.13 -1.00 -20.51
N ALA A 115 11.17 -1.55 -19.77
CA ALA A 115 11.24 -2.87 -19.16
C ALA A 115 11.31 -3.99 -20.22
N THR A 116 10.61 -3.82 -21.35
CA THR A 116 10.62 -4.80 -22.46
C THR A 116 12.00 -4.98 -23.07
N ALA A 117 12.87 -3.97 -22.98
CA ALA A 117 14.24 -4.05 -23.48
C ALA A 117 15.20 -4.81 -22.54
N ASP A 118 14.82 -5.08 -21.29
CA ASP A 118 15.61 -5.84 -20.32
C ASP A 118 15.04 -7.26 -20.16
N PRO A 119 15.83 -8.32 -20.52
CA PRO A 119 15.39 -9.71 -20.37
C PRO A 119 15.00 -10.10 -18.94
N GLU A 120 15.54 -9.42 -17.91
CA GLU A 120 15.23 -9.69 -16.49
C GLU A 120 13.92 -9.05 -16.06
N LEU A 121 13.36 -8.08 -16.82
CA LEU A 121 12.13 -7.33 -16.48
C LEU A 121 11.07 -7.34 -17.59
N THR A 122 11.32 -7.97 -18.73
CA THR A 122 10.36 -8.01 -19.84
C THR A 122 8.99 -8.57 -19.43
N TRP A 123 8.98 -9.50 -18.47
CA TRP A 123 7.76 -10.07 -17.89
C TRP A 123 6.84 -9.01 -17.24
N ALA A 124 7.40 -7.91 -16.75
CA ALA A 124 6.64 -6.86 -16.08
C ALA A 124 5.66 -6.16 -17.04
N ALA A 125 5.96 -6.13 -18.33
CA ALA A 125 5.11 -5.53 -19.36
C ALA A 125 3.75 -6.25 -19.54
N ALA A 126 3.57 -7.43 -18.91
CA ALA A 126 2.28 -8.12 -18.85
C ALA A 126 1.27 -7.48 -17.87
N GLY A 127 1.64 -6.37 -17.21
CA GLY A 127 0.74 -5.60 -16.34
C GLY A 127 1.21 -5.46 -14.88
N ALA A 128 2.44 -5.88 -14.56
CA ALA A 128 3.03 -5.71 -13.23
C ALA A 128 3.53 -4.27 -13.00
N GLY A 129 3.82 -3.92 -11.74
CA GLY A 129 4.46 -2.65 -11.38
C GLY A 129 3.52 -1.63 -10.74
N ARG A 130 2.23 -1.95 -10.62
CA ARG A 130 1.33 -1.16 -9.77
C ARG A 130 1.49 -1.62 -8.33
N LEU A 131 1.80 -0.68 -7.45
CA LEU A 131 1.81 -0.95 -6.01
C LEU A 131 0.43 -0.60 -5.45
N LEU A 132 -0.18 -1.55 -4.75
CA LEU A 132 -1.43 -1.31 -4.03
C LEU A 132 -1.19 -0.19 -3.01
N ARG A 133 -1.98 0.86 -3.07
CA ARG A 133 -1.93 1.94 -2.07
C ARG A 133 -3.15 1.93 -1.17
N SER A 134 -3.06 2.58 -0.04
CA SER A 134 -4.21 2.78 0.83
C SER A 134 -5.18 3.80 0.21
N PRO A 135 -6.42 3.89 0.70
CA PRO A 135 -7.38 4.90 0.25
C PRO A 135 -6.90 6.34 0.44
N THR A 136 -6.00 6.58 1.38
CA THR A 136 -5.45 7.89 1.73
C THR A 136 -3.94 7.83 1.91
N VAL A 137 -3.26 8.93 1.61
CA VAL A 137 -1.81 9.08 1.86
C VAL A 137 -1.51 9.04 3.37
N PHE A 138 -2.42 9.57 4.20
CA PHE A 138 -2.32 9.48 5.66
C PHE A 138 -2.18 8.03 6.13
N GLU A 139 -3.02 7.13 5.66
CA GLU A 139 -2.95 5.70 6.01
C GLU A 139 -1.62 5.08 5.58
N ASP A 140 -1.14 5.35 4.36
CA ASP A 140 0.14 4.86 3.86
C ASP A 140 1.32 5.37 4.70
N VAL A 141 1.32 6.65 5.11
CA VAL A 141 2.34 7.24 5.98
C VAL A 141 2.35 6.58 7.35
N VAL A 142 1.18 6.44 8.00
CA VAL A 142 1.07 5.80 9.32
C VAL A 142 1.55 4.35 9.27
N LYS A 143 1.10 3.57 8.29
CA LYS A 143 1.55 2.19 8.10
C LYS A 143 3.06 2.12 7.88
N THR A 144 3.62 3.03 7.06
CA THR A 144 5.05 3.09 6.79
C THR A 144 5.85 3.45 8.04
N ILE A 145 5.42 4.41 8.86
CA ILE A 145 6.05 4.73 10.15
C ILE A 145 6.06 3.49 11.06
N CYS A 146 4.97 2.72 11.09
CA CYS A 146 4.89 1.47 11.85
C CYS A 146 5.87 0.39 11.39
N THR A 147 6.42 0.47 10.17
CA THR A 147 7.45 -0.49 9.70
C THR A 147 8.88 -0.14 10.12
N THR A 148 9.13 1.10 10.55
CA THR A 148 10.49 1.57 10.79
C THR A 148 11.13 0.90 12.01
N ASN A 149 12.39 0.44 11.90
CA ASN A 149 13.21 -0.10 13.00
C ASN A 149 12.50 -1.11 13.93
N CYS A 150 11.71 -2.02 13.41
CA CYS A 150 11.06 -3.08 14.20
C CYS A 150 10.89 -4.37 13.40
N ALA A 151 10.55 -5.46 14.10
CA ALA A 151 10.16 -6.71 13.46
C ALA A 151 8.79 -6.58 12.81
N TRP A 152 8.54 -7.33 11.72
CA TRP A 152 7.27 -7.31 11.00
C TRP A 152 6.06 -7.61 11.91
N SER A 153 6.20 -8.54 12.85
CA SER A 153 5.15 -8.84 13.83
C SER A 153 4.76 -7.64 14.71
N ALA A 154 5.70 -6.74 14.97
CA ALA A 154 5.41 -5.50 15.70
C ALA A 154 4.62 -4.51 14.82
N THR A 155 4.95 -4.42 13.53
CA THR A 155 4.18 -3.63 12.56
C THR A 155 2.73 -4.11 12.48
N VAL A 156 2.53 -5.42 12.26
CA VAL A 156 1.19 -6.03 12.22
C VAL A 156 0.41 -5.73 13.50
N ARG A 157 1.03 -5.92 14.68
CA ARG A 157 0.38 -5.63 15.96
C ARG A 157 -0.04 -4.16 16.08
N MET A 158 0.85 -3.22 15.73
CA MET A 158 0.55 -1.78 15.82
C MET A 158 -0.60 -1.38 14.91
N THR A 159 -0.56 -1.79 13.65
CA THR A 159 -1.63 -1.49 12.68
C THR A 159 -2.95 -2.16 13.05
N THR A 160 -2.92 -3.41 13.53
CA THR A 160 -4.12 -4.09 14.03
C THR A 160 -4.73 -3.33 15.21
N ALA A 161 -3.92 -2.93 16.19
CA ALA A 161 -4.41 -2.18 17.34
C ALA A 161 -5.04 -0.83 16.96
N LEU A 162 -4.42 -0.10 16.02
CA LEU A 162 -4.99 1.15 15.51
C LEU A 162 -6.35 0.91 14.84
N VAL A 163 -6.47 -0.09 13.97
CA VAL A 163 -7.72 -0.42 13.28
C VAL A 163 -8.78 -0.91 14.26
N ASP A 164 -8.45 -1.84 15.14
CA ASP A 164 -9.42 -2.47 16.04
C ASP A 164 -10.00 -1.50 17.10
N HIS A 165 -9.22 -0.52 17.50
CA HIS A 165 -9.65 0.40 18.58
C HIS A 165 -10.16 1.75 18.08
N LEU A 166 -9.59 2.28 17.00
CA LEU A 166 -9.91 3.63 16.52
C LEU A 166 -10.64 3.65 15.17
N GLY A 167 -10.56 2.56 14.41
CA GLY A 167 -11.15 2.51 13.08
C GLY A 167 -12.69 2.55 13.10
N PRO A 168 -13.34 3.29 12.20
CA PRO A 168 -14.80 3.30 12.08
C PRO A 168 -15.30 1.91 11.67
N GLN A 169 -16.37 1.46 12.31
CA GLN A 169 -16.94 0.13 12.10
C GLN A 169 -17.91 0.11 10.93
N ALA A 170 -17.77 -0.88 10.07
CA ALA A 170 -18.72 -1.20 9.01
C ALA A 170 -19.87 -2.07 9.53
N PRO A 171 -21.01 -2.18 8.82
CA PRO A 171 -22.17 -2.96 9.23
C PRO A 171 -21.92 -4.45 9.45
N ASP A 172 -20.88 -5.02 8.84
CA ASP A 172 -20.46 -6.41 9.02
C ASP A 172 -19.53 -6.64 10.23
N GLY A 173 -19.25 -5.57 11.00
CA GLY A 173 -18.40 -5.60 12.17
C GLY A 173 -16.91 -5.38 11.91
N ARG A 174 -16.45 -5.41 10.66
CA ARG A 174 -15.06 -5.06 10.29
C ARG A 174 -14.83 -3.55 10.50
N ARG A 175 -13.57 -3.18 10.66
CA ARG A 175 -13.19 -1.78 10.87
C ARG A 175 -12.28 -1.29 9.76
N ALA A 176 -12.50 -0.04 9.35
CA ALA A 176 -11.61 0.68 8.44
C ALA A 176 -10.36 1.18 9.18
N PHE A 177 -9.40 1.71 8.46
CA PHE A 177 -8.30 2.44 9.06
C PHE A 177 -8.81 3.70 9.77
N PRO A 178 -8.23 4.08 10.94
CA PRO A 178 -8.67 5.26 11.69
C PRO A 178 -8.46 6.56 10.93
N THR A 179 -9.34 7.52 11.16
CA THR A 179 -9.19 8.88 10.66
C THR A 179 -8.11 9.64 11.44
N PRO A 180 -7.53 10.73 10.87
CA PRO A 180 -6.65 11.63 11.63
C PRO A 180 -7.28 12.09 12.94
N ALA A 181 -8.55 12.54 12.94
CA ALA A 181 -9.28 12.94 14.13
C ALA A 181 -9.29 11.86 15.22
N ALA A 182 -9.66 10.62 14.87
CA ALA A 182 -9.71 9.51 15.83
C ALA A 182 -8.33 9.17 16.41
N MET A 183 -7.28 9.33 15.63
CA MET A 183 -5.91 9.13 16.09
C MET A 183 -5.40 10.29 16.94
N ALA A 184 -5.79 11.53 16.64
CA ALA A 184 -5.44 12.73 17.40
C ALA A 184 -6.12 12.75 18.79
N GLU A 185 -7.36 12.30 18.89
CA GLU A 185 -8.11 12.21 20.14
C GLU A 185 -7.55 11.14 21.10
N ALA A 186 -6.82 10.14 20.60
CA ALA A 186 -6.25 9.07 21.42
C ALA A 186 -5.11 9.60 22.31
N ASP A 187 -5.12 9.21 23.58
CA ASP A 187 -4.13 9.67 24.55
C ASP A 187 -2.77 8.92 24.43
N GLU A 188 -1.75 9.43 25.09
CA GLU A 188 -0.41 8.81 25.10
C GLU A 188 -0.44 7.39 25.66
N THR A 189 -1.32 7.12 26.63
CA THR A 189 -1.47 5.80 27.26
C THR A 189 -1.94 4.77 26.24
N PHE A 190 -2.86 5.14 25.35
CA PHE A 190 -3.30 4.28 24.25
C PHE A 190 -2.12 3.89 23.34
N TYR A 191 -1.33 4.85 22.90
CA TYR A 191 -0.17 4.55 22.03
C TYR A 191 0.90 3.72 22.73
N ARG A 192 1.10 3.93 24.04
CA ARG A 192 2.09 3.21 24.84
C ARG A 192 1.65 1.78 25.17
N ASP A 193 0.44 1.60 25.67
CA ASP A 193 0.01 0.36 26.32
C ASP A 193 -0.81 -0.54 25.39
N VAL A 194 -1.64 0.03 24.51
CA VAL A 194 -2.50 -0.70 23.57
C VAL A 194 -1.79 -0.93 22.23
N VAL A 195 -1.37 0.15 21.57
CA VAL A 195 -0.65 0.06 20.28
C VAL A 195 0.76 -0.49 20.50
N ARG A 196 1.38 -0.16 21.63
CA ARG A 196 2.74 -0.51 22.01
C ARG A 196 3.75 0.00 20.97
N ALA A 197 3.54 1.24 20.53
CA ALA A 197 4.27 1.88 19.44
C ALA A 197 5.71 2.31 19.85
N GLY A 198 6.02 2.30 21.15
CA GLY A 198 7.28 2.83 21.66
C GLY A 198 7.41 4.32 21.31
N TYR A 199 8.60 4.74 20.90
CA TYR A 199 8.85 6.14 20.52
C TYR A 199 8.00 6.65 19.35
N ARG A 200 7.46 5.73 18.51
CA ARG A 200 6.58 6.10 17.38
C ARG A 200 5.23 6.64 17.85
N GLY A 201 4.80 6.32 19.08
CA GLY A 201 3.52 6.80 19.61
C GLY A 201 3.41 8.32 19.54
N ALA A 202 4.46 9.04 19.96
CA ALA A 202 4.51 10.49 19.86
C ALA A 202 4.47 10.98 18.40
N TYR A 203 5.16 10.31 17.47
CA TYR A 203 5.15 10.67 16.06
C TYR A 203 3.78 10.46 15.41
N LEU A 204 3.15 9.32 15.67
CA LEU A 204 1.82 8.99 15.12
C LEU A 204 0.75 9.96 15.63
N ARG A 205 0.81 10.32 16.90
CA ARG A 205 -0.12 11.28 17.51
C ARG A 205 0.08 12.67 16.93
N SER A 206 1.32 13.19 16.94
CA SER A 206 1.62 14.52 16.39
C SER A 206 1.25 14.62 14.91
N LEU A 207 1.56 13.59 14.10
CA LEU A 207 1.16 13.52 12.70
C LEU A 207 -0.36 13.63 12.53
N ALA A 208 -1.12 12.88 13.34
CA ALA A 208 -2.56 12.89 13.29
C ALA A 208 -3.15 14.25 13.70
N GLU A 209 -2.62 14.86 14.76
CA GLU A 209 -2.98 16.21 15.21
C GLU A 209 -2.73 17.26 14.13
N ASP A 210 -1.55 17.21 13.45
CA ASP A 210 -1.20 18.16 12.42
C ASP A 210 -2.08 18.03 11.17
N VAL A 211 -2.46 16.80 10.80
CA VAL A 211 -3.37 16.57 9.68
C VAL A 211 -4.81 16.96 10.02
N ASP A 212 -5.30 16.60 11.21
CA ASP A 212 -6.67 16.91 11.64
C ASP A 212 -6.92 18.41 11.77
N GLU A 213 -5.93 19.14 12.29
CA GLU A 213 -5.99 20.60 12.42
C GLU A 213 -5.65 21.36 11.11
N GLY A 214 -5.36 20.63 10.02
CA GLY A 214 -5.04 21.22 8.71
C GLY A 214 -3.68 21.94 8.64
N ARG A 215 -2.78 21.69 9.58
CA ARG A 215 -1.40 22.19 9.54
C ARG A 215 -0.53 21.41 8.54
N LEU A 216 -0.89 20.17 8.26
CA LEU A 216 -0.19 19.27 7.36
C LEU A 216 -1.15 18.68 6.32
N ASP A 217 -0.89 18.95 5.04
CA ASP A 217 -1.60 18.34 3.92
C ASP A 217 -0.78 17.16 3.37
N LEU A 218 -1.13 15.94 3.77
CA LEU A 218 -0.50 14.72 3.23
C LEU A 218 -1.06 14.32 1.87
N GLU A 219 -2.35 14.55 1.63
CA GLU A 219 -2.98 14.19 0.36
C GLU A 219 -2.40 15.01 -0.80
N GLY A 220 -1.99 16.26 -0.53
CA GLY A 220 -1.28 17.10 -1.48
C GLY A 220 0.09 16.57 -1.93
N LEU A 221 0.66 15.53 -1.28
CA LEU A 221 1.89 14.89 -1.76
C LEU A 221 1.69 14.08 -3.06
N ASP A 222 0.45 13.71 -3.40
CA ASP A 222 0.11 13.05 -4.69
C ASP A 222 -0.02 14.06 -5.85
N ASP A 223 0.13 15.36 -5.60
CA ASP A 223 0.10 16.39 -6.63
C ASP A 223 1.26 16.20 -7.65
N ARG A 224 0.90 16.04 -8.92
CA ARG A 224 1.83 15.81 -10.02
C ARG A 224 2.68 17.01 -10.39
N GLU A 225 2.30 18.22 -9.97
CA GLU A 225 3.08 19.44 -10.18
C GLU A 225 4.32 19.51 -9.25
N LEU A 226 4.31 18.78 -8.13
CA LEU A 226 5.46 18.68 -7.25
C LEU A 226 6.56 17.82 -7.88
N SER A 227 7.81 18.30 -7.79
CA SER A 227 8.98 17.50 -8.15
C SER A 227 9.22 16.35 -7.14
N ASP A 228 9.94 15.32 -7.57
CA ASP A 228 10.34 14.20 -6.69
C ASP A 228 11.19 14.67 -5.51
N ASP A 229 12.01 15.71 -5.69
CA ASP A 229 12.85 16.25 -4.62
C ASP A 229 12.00 17.01 -3.59
N GLU A 230 11.03 17.83 -4.01
CA GLU A 230 10.09 18.50 -3.10
C GLU A 230 9.27 17.50 -2.28
N VAL A 231 8.75 16.46 -2.91
CA VAL A 231 8.00 15.41 -2.19
C VAL A 231 8.91 14.67 -1.21
N ALA A 232 10.14 14.35 -1.61
CA ALA A 232 11.09 13.69 -0.73
C ALA A 232 11.47 14.58 0.47
N GLU A 233 11.67 15.89 0.28
CA GLU A 233 11.96 16.83 1.37
C GLU A 233 10.78 16.91 2.36
N ARG A 234 9.54 17.02 1.86
CA ARG A 234 8.33 17.02 2.70
C ARG A 234 8.18 15.73 3.50
N LEU A 235 8.42 14.57 2.87
CA LEU A 235 8.38 13.28 3.55
C LEU A 235 9.49 13.13 4.60
N LEU A 236 10.72 13.58 4.31
CA LEU A 236 11.83 13.54 5.27
C LEU A 236 11.61 14.46 6.47
N ALA A 237 10.81 15.51 6.33
CA ALA A 237 10.46 16.40 7.42
C ALA A 237 9.43 15.78 8.40
N LEU A 238 8.74 14.69 8.01
CA LEU A 238 7.78 14.03 8.87
C LEU A 238 8.48 13.25 9.99
N PRO A 239 8.03 13.37 11.24
CA PRO A 239 8.54 12.57 12.34
C PRO A 239 8.43 11.07 12.05
N GLY A 240 9.55 10.36 12.15
CA GLY A 240 9.60 8.91 11.89
C GLY A 240 9.83 8.52 10.43
N CYS A 241 9.83 9.45 9.49
CA CYS A 241 10.13 9.21 8.08
C CYS A 241 11.60 9.47 7.76
N GLY A 242 12.44 8.46 7.91
CA GLY A 242 13.83 8.48 7.43
C GLY A 242 13.94 8.11 5.93
N PRO A 243 15.19 8.00 5.39
CA PRO A 243 15.40 7.73 3.96
C PRO A 243 14.67 6.49 3.41
N TYR A 244 14.58 5.42 4.21
CA TYR A 244 13.81 4.22 3.85
C TYR A 244 12.31 4.52 3.68
N ALA A 245 11.70 5.11 4.72
CA ALA A 245 10.27 5.42 4.70
C ALA A 245 9.92 6.40 3.57
N THR A 246 10.77 7.40 3.35
CA THR A 246 10.64 8.34 2.22
C THR A 246 10.66 7.63 0.87
N ALA A 247 11.65 6.77 0.61
CA ALA A 247 11.73 6.04 -0.66
C ALA A 247 10.53 5.11 -0.85
N HIS A 248 10.05 4.45 0.22
CA HIS A 248 8.86 3.61 0.17
C HIS A 248 7.59 4.43 -0.13
N MET A 249 7.39 5.54 0.58
CA MET A 249 6.26 6.44 0.33
C MET A 249 6.27 7.02 -1.09
N MET A 250 7.44 7.42 -1.59
CA MET A 250 7.55 7.88 -2.98
C MET A 250 7.08 6.81 -3.97
N MET A 251 7.41 5.53 -3.77
CA MET A 251 6.91 4.44 -4.59
C MET A 251 5.37 4.31 -4.50
N LEU A 252 4.79 4.43 -3.31
CA LEU A 252 3.34 4.42 -3.11
C LEU A 252 2.66 5.63 -3.76
N LEU A 253 3.33 6.78 -3.82
CA LEU A 253 2.88 7.97 -4.54
C LEU A 253 3.11 7.89 -6.07
N GLY A 254 3.70 6.80 -6.58
CA GLY A 254 3.97 6.62 -8.02
C GLY A 254 5.18 7.41 -8.51
N ARG A 255 6.10 7.73 -7.62
CA ARG A 255 7.36 8.42 -7.88
C ARG A 255 8.50 7.44 -7.71
N TYR A 256 8.99 6.92 -8.82
CA TYR A 256 9.84 5.73 -8.85
C TYR A 256 11.33 6.04 -9.06
N SER A 257 11.76 7.29 -8.92
CA SER A 257 13.16 7.70 -9.15
C SER A 257 14.15 7.16 -8.12
N ARG A 258 13.69 6.83 -6.90
CA ARG A 258 14.53 6.41 -5.77
C ARG A 258 14.36 4.92 -5.46
N LEU A 259 15.49 4.25 -5.17
CA LEU A 259 15.50 2.85 -4.77
C LEU A 259 15.20 2.73 -3.27
N VAL A 260 14.35 1.77 -2.89
CA VAL A 260 14.16 1.38 -1.49
C VAL A 260 15.32 0.47 -1.08
N LEU A 261 16.31 1.02 -0.40
CA LEU A 261 17.50 0.30 0.06
C LEU A 261 17.41 0.09 1.58
N ASP A 262 17.10 -1.12 2.01
CA ASP A 262 16.85 -1.47 3.41
C ASP A 262 17.47 -2.82 3.82
N SER A 263 17.10 -3.30 5.00
CA SER A 263 17.56 -4.57 5.56
C SER A 263 17.00 -5.81 4.85
N TRP A 264 15.96 -5.66 4.03
CA TRP A 264 15.37 -6.74 3.22
C TRP A 264 15.85 -6.68 1.77
N THR A 265 15.86 -5.51 1.15
CA THR A 265 16.19 -5.34 -0.27
C THR A 265 17.66 -5.64 -0.56
N ARG A 266 18.60 -5.20 0.29
CA ARG A 266 20.03 -5.46 0.09
C ARG A 266 20.38 -6.95 0.15
N PRO A 267 19.95 -7.74 1.16
CA PRO A 267 20.17 -9.19 1.18
C PRO A 267 19.48 -9.92 0.03
N THR A 268 18.27 -9.51 -0.33
CA THR A 268 17.52 -10.10 -1.45
C THR A 268 18.26 -9.88 -2.77
N TYR A 269 18.74 -8.67 -3.03
CA TYR A 269 19.57 -8.37 -4.19
C TYR A 269 20.86 -9.21 -4.21
N ALA A 270 21.55 -9.31 -3.05
CA ALA A 270 22.76 -10.11 -2.93
C ALA A 270 22.51 -11.60 -3.23
N ARG A 271 21.39 -12.15 -2.75
CA ARG A 271 20.98 -13.54 -3.04
C ARG A 271 20.72 -13.75 -4.52
N LEU A 272 19.97 -12.86 -5.18
CA LEU A 272 19.64 -12.95 -6.59
C LEU A 272 20.88 -12.79 -7.50
N ARG A 273 21.87 -11.99 -7.08
CA ARG A 273 23.11 -11.76 -7.82
C ARG A 273 24.26 -12.71 -7.46
N GLY A 274 24.08 -13.56 -6.44
CA GLY A 274 25.12 -14.45 -5.93
C GLY A 274 26.26 -13.74 -5.20
N ARG A 275 26.17 -12.42 -4.95
CA ARG A 275 27.20 -11.62 -4.27
C ARG A 275 26.62 -10.34 -3.64
N LYS A 276 27.25 -9.90 -2.53
CA LYS A 276 26.96 -8.59 -1.93
C LYS A 276 27.37 -7.45 -2.86
N ALA A 277 26.66 -6.35 -2.80
CA ALA A 277 26.97 -5.13 -3.53
C ALA A 277 26.77 -3.90 -2.62
N ALA A 278 27.60 -2.87 -2.82
CA ALA A 278 27.38 -1.57 -2.21
C ALA A 278 26.20 -0.85 -2.88
N ASP A 279 25.53 0.02 -2.14
CA ASP A 279 24.35 0.77 -2.62
C ASP A 279 24.61 1.47 -3.97
N ARG A 280 25.74 2.17 -4.09
CA ARG A 280 26.16 2.81 -5.36
C ARG A 280 26.24 1.84 -6.55
N THR A 281 26.55 0.57 -6.30
CA THR A 281 26.61 -0.46 -7.36
C THR A 281 25.20 -0.88 -7.76
N ILE A 282 24.29 -0.99 -6.79
CA ILE A 282 22.88 -1.28 -7.03
C ILE A 282 22.25 -0.11 -7.82
N GLU A 283 22.38 1.10 -7.34
CA GLU A 283 21.88 2.32 -7.98
C GLU A 283 22.37 2.46 -9.43
N ARG A 284 23.68 2.24 -9.65
CA ARG A 284 24.27 2.31 -11.01
C ARG A 284 23.67 1.30 -11.96
N ARG A 285 23.31 0.08 -11.49
CA ARG A 285 22.66 -0.94 -12.30
C ARG A 285 21.30 -0.48 -12.81
N PHE A 286 20.51 0.18 -11.95
CA PHE A 286 19.14 0.59 -12.29
C PHE A 286 19.04 2.02 -12.84
N ARG A 287 20.15 2.76 -12.93
CA ARG A 287 20.19 4.13 -13.45
C ARG A 287 19.59 4.25 -14.86
N GLY A 288 19.74 3.23 -15.71
CA GLY A 288 19.22 3.20 -17.08
C GLY A 288 17.68 3.33 -17.14
N TYR A 289 16.97 3.00 -16.06
CA TYR A 289 15.53 3.13 -15.96
C TYR A 289 15.07 4.56 -15.61
N ARG A 290 16.00 5.50 -15.36
CA ARG A 290 15.72 6.92 -15.07
C ARG A 290 14.68 7.06 -13.94
N ASP A 291 13.53 7.71 -14.24
CA ASP A 291 12.45 7.96 -13.29
C ASP A 291 11.78 6.68 -12.75
N TYR A 292 12.05 5.55 -13.39
CA TYR A 292 11.52 4.23 -12.98
C TYR A 292 12.56 3.34 -12.29
N ALA A 293 13.72 3.89 -11.88
CA ALA A 293 14.81 3.10 -11.29
C ALA A 293 14.39 2.31 -10.05
N GLY A 294 13.61 2.92 -9.16
CA GLY A 294 13.06 2.28 -7.95
C GLY A 294 12.06 1.19 -8.27
N LEU A 295 11.16 1.41 -9.23
CA LEU A 295 10.20 0.40 -9.68
C LEU A 295 10.89 -0.79 -10.32
N ALA A 296 11.84 -0.54 -11.22
CA ALA A 296 12.63 -1.60 -11.85
C ALA A 296 13.41 -2.42 -10.82
N PHE A 297 14.01 -1.75 -9.83
CA PHE A 297 14.69 -2.42 -8.72
C PHE A 297 13.72 -3.27 -7.90
N TRP A 298 12.56 -2.73 -7.53
CA TRP A 298 11.54 -3.45 -6.77
C TRP A 298 11.04 -4.69 -7.49
N LEU A 299 10.66 -4.56 -8.76
CA LEU A 299 10.20 -5.70 -9.57
C LEU A 299 11.31 -6.74 -9.80
N TYR A 300 12.56 -6.31 -9.94
CA TYR A 300 13.69 -7.24 -9.99
C TYR A 300 13.78 -8.10 -8.71
N LEU A 301 13.52 -7.53 -7.54
CA LEU A 301 13.57 -8.24 -6.26
C LEU A 301 12.36 -9.15 -6.03
N THR A 302 11.19 -8.77 -6.55
CA THR A 302 9.89 -9.42 -6.25
C THR A 302 9.37 -10.29 -7.40
N ARG A 303 10.18 -10.49 -8.43
CA ARG A 303 9.79 -11.25 -9.63
C ARG A 303 9.24 -12.64 -9.34
N ASP A 304 9.77 -13.31 -8.31
CA ASP A 304 9.41 -14.66 -7.92
C ASP A 304 8.29 -14.74 -6.87
N TRP A 305 7.66 -13.61 -6.51
CA TRP A 305 6.58 -13.58 -5.52
C TRP A 305 5.27 -14.17 -6.05
N VAL A 306 5.08 -14.09 -7.36
CA VAL A 306 3.95 -14.68 -8.05
C VAL A 306 4.50 -15.59 -9.14
N GLU A 307 4.15 -16.88 -9.07
CA GLU A 307 4.50 -17.85 -10.11
C GLU A 307 3.83 -17.46 -11.44
N SER A 308 4.59 -17.56 -12.53
CA SER A 308 4.18 -17.16 -13.89
C SER A 308 3.32 -18.23 -14.54
#